data_ff2bad695a23623c24303c869d78354b
#
_entry.id   ff2bad695a23623c24303c869d78354b
#
_cell.length_a   1.000
_cell.length_b   1.000
_cell.length_c   1.000
_cell.angle_alpha   90.00
_cell.angle_beta   90.00
_cell.angle_gamma   90.00
#
_symmetry.space_group_name_H-M   'P 1'
#
loop_
_entity.id
_entity.type
_entity.pdbx_description
1 polymer ?
#
loop_
_entity_poly.entity_id
_entity_poly.type
_entity_poly.pdbx_seq_one_letter_code
_entity_poly.pdbx_strand_id
1 'polypeptide(L)'
;MVKQVTPEAKAVMNAFFPGPITIILPKSEKVGNVVSGGLNTVAIRMPKNEIARRLIKAAGVPVAAPSANTSGLPSPTKAKYVIDDMMGKIDGIIDGGDCEFGVESTVLTLATDTPTILRPGAITKEMLEKVLGKVEIAKAVTEGMKNNEVAASPGMKYKHYAPKAKVIMVKADGEKYSKFVNLQKNAFALCFEEDEVNIPKITFGKENDDLSQAKELFDALRQADEQGAHKVYARIPRKTGVGLAVYNRLIRAAAFRIIDLEKPFFIGLTGQTGAGKGYIGKKLKSAGFNVLDTDIYARKITEKNSFVFPKLQKVFGNDIIENGELNRPLLAERAFSNEEKTKALNSIMHPAIIELCKKDAEFPAVLDAPLLFECGANKLCTVVLAVTADEKTRICRIMKRDGITAEQAKLRINAQKDEEFYKSHADFVINNNDGEDIESQIQQFLKDTV
;
A
#
# COMPACT_ATOMS: atom_id res chain seq x y z
N MET A 1 42.69 -7.53 -2.46
CA MET A 1 41.38 -7.50 -3.14
C MET A 1 41.01 -6.10 -3.65
N VAL A 2 41.30 -5.04 -2.89
CA VAL A 2 41.04 -3.65 -3.30
C VAL A 2 42.31 -2.99 -3.84
N LYS A 3 42.17 -1.97 -4.70
CA LYS A 3 43.31 -1.19 -5.19
C LYS A 3 44.00 -0.44 -4.05
N GLN A 4 43.18 0.19 -3.21
CA GLN A 4 43.64 1.00 -2.08
C GLN A 4 42.58 0.99 -0.97
N VAL A 5 43.05 1.04 0.28
CA VAL A 5 42.17 1.31 1.45
C VAL A 5 42.29 2.81 1.73
N THR A 6 41.24 3.56 1.42
CA THR A 6 41.18 5.01 1.65
C THR A 6 41.06 5.33 3.14
N PRO A 7 41.35 6.58 3.57
CA PRO A 7 41.12 7.00 4.96
C PRO A 7 39.70 6.76 5.43
N GLU A 8 38.71 7.04 4.59
CA GLU A 8 37.28 6.83 4.86
C GLU A 8 36.97 5.35 5.04
N ALA A 9 37.51 4.49 4.16
CA ALA A 9 37.33 3.03 4.28
C ALA A 9 37.95 2.53 5.59
N LYS A 10 39.13 3.02 5.95
CA LYS A 10 39.80 2.66 7.21
C LYS A 10 39.01 3.12 8.44
N ALA A 11 38.45 4.33 8.40
CA ALA A 11 37.58 4.83 9.47
C ALA A 11 36.34 3.97 9.68
N VAL A 12 35.63 3.61 8.59
CA VAL A 12 34.43 2.73 8.65
C VAL A 12 34.84 1.33 9.14
N MET A 13 35.95 0.76 8.67
CA MET A 13 36.45 -0.54 9.13
C MET A 13 36.76 -0.54 10.62
N ASN A 14 37.44 0.49 11.11
CA ASN A 14 37.78 0.62 12.52
C ASN A 14 36.52 0.74 13.42
N ALA A 15 35.50 1.44 12.93
CA ALA A 15 34.28 1.66 13.70
C ALA A 15 33.35 0.45 13.70
N PHE A 16 33.30 -0.33 12.60
CA PHE A 16 32.20 -1.29 12.39
C PHE A 16 32.66 -2.70 12.01
N PHE A 17 33.94 -2.99 11.84
CA PHE A 17 34.46 -4.36 11.66
C PHE A 17 35.03 -4.93 12.98
N PRO A 18 34.74 -6.18 13.28
CA PRO A 18 33.83 -7.11 12.60
C PRO A 18 32.36 -6.75 12.88
N GLY A 19 31.51 -6.77 11.83
CA GLY A 19 30.13 -6.34 12.01
C GLY A 19 29.21 -6.46 10.78
N PRO A 20 27.96 -5.98 10.91
CA PRO A 20 26.93 -6.12 9.90
C PRO A 20 27.02 -5.00 8.82
N ILE A 21 28.22 -4.74 8.32
CA ILE A 21 28.44 -3.80 7.22
C ILE A 21 29.30 -4.43 6.11
N THR A 22 28.98 -4.10 4.88
CA THR A 22 29.70 -4.43 3.66
C THR A 22 30.15 -3.16 2.99
N ILE A 23 31.43 -3.04 2.67
CA ILE A 23 32.02 -1.85 2.04
C ILE A 23 32.38 -2.19 0.60
N ILE A 24 31.92 -1.38 -0.36
CA ILE A 24 32.26 -1.50 -1.77
C ILE A 24 33.40 -0.52 -2.09
N LEU A 25 34.48 -1.06 -2.65
CA LEU A 25 35.69 -0.33 -3.03
C LEU A 25 36.14 -0.72 -4.45
N PRO A 26 36.97 0.11 -5.13
CA PRO A 26 37.58 -0.28 -6.39
C PRO A 26 38.42 -1.56 -6.24
N LYS A 27 38.16 -2.57 -7.08
CA LYS A 27 38.86 -3.85 -7.02
C LYS A 27 40.29 -3.78 -7.56
N SER A 28 41.17 -4.62 -7.02
CA SER A 28 42.50 -4.85 -7.62
C SER A 28 42.40 -5.88 -8.76
N GLU A 29 43.43 -5.98 -9.55
CA GLU A 29 43.52 -6.98 -10.64
C GLU A 29 43.47 -8.43 -10.15
N LYS A 30 43.74 -8.68 -8.87
CA LYS A 30 43.64 -10.00 -8.26
C LYS A 30 42.20 -10.53 -8.15
N VAL A 31 41.18 -9.63 -8.34
CA VAL A 31 39.76 -10.02 -8.31
C VAL A 31 39.26 -10.15 -9.74
N GLY A 32 39.04 -11.38 -10.15
CA GLY A 32 38.51 -11.71 -11.48
C GLY A 32 37.11 -11.14 -11.75
N ASN A 33 36.77 -10.93 -13.03
CA ASN A 33 35.46 -10.40 -13.44
C ASN A 33 34.31 -11.31 -13.06
N VAL A 34 34.49 -12.62 -13.01
CA VAL A 34 33.47 -13.58 -12.57
C VAL A 34 33.05 -13.30 -11.14
N VAL A 35 34.01 -13.04 -10.25
CA VAL A 35 33.72 -12.74 -8.81
C VAL A 35 33.03 -11.40 -8.63
N SER A 36 33.38 -10.41 -9.44
CA SER A 36 32.82 -9.06 -9.35
C SER A 36 31.55 -8.85 -10.21
N GLY A 37 31.07 -9.89 -10.90
CA GLY A 37 29.94 -9.75 -11.85
C GLY A 37 30.24 -8.76 -12.99
N GLY A 38 31.51 -8.62 -13.38
CA GLY A 38 31.94 -7.67 -14.42
C GLY A 38 32.17 -6.23 -13.92
N LEU A 39 31.88 -5.95 -12.66
CA LEU A 39 32.04 -4.61 -12.08
C LEU A 39 33.52 -4.31 -11.78
N ASN A 40 33.89 -3.01 -11.78
CA ASN A 40 35.21 -2.52 -11.38
C ASN A 40 35.36 -2.36 -9.86
N THR A 41 34.39 -2.86 -9.10
CA THR A 41 34.36 -2.77 -7.64
C THR A 41 34.22 -4.16 -7.03
N VAL A 42 34.57 -4.26 -5.74
CA VAL A 42 34.39 -5.48 -4.93
C VAL A 42 33.79 -5.10 -3.58
N ALA A 43 32.87 -5.92 -3.10
CA ALA A 43 32.22 -5.78 -1.81
C ALA A 43 32.94 -6.61 -0.75
N ILE A 44 33.35 -5.99 0.35
CA ILE A 44 34.13 -6.61 1.43
C ILE A 44 33.40 -6.50 2.75
N ARG A 45 33.36 -7.61 3.50
CA ARG A 45 32.78 -7.68 4.83
C ARG A 45 33.67 -8.53 5.76
N MET A 46 33.75 -8.12 7.03
CA MET A 46 34.28 -8.95 8.11
C MET A 46 33.12 -9.33 9.03
N PRO A 47 32.64 -10.62 9.00
CA PRO A 47 31.50 -11.02 9.80
C PRO A 47 31.79 -10.99 11.30
N LYS A 48 30.79 -10.66 12.13
CA LYS A 48 30.90 -10.67 13.59
C LYS A 48 30.93 -12.10 14.15
N ASN A 49 30.22 -13.04 13.50
CA ASN A 49 30.15 -14.44 13.94
C ASN A 49 31.56 -15.08 13.99
N GLU A 50 31.90 -15.64 15.14
CA GLU A 50 33.24 -16.16 15.37
C GLU A 50 33.52 -17.46 14.58
N ILE A 51 32.51 -18.32 14.40
CA ILE A 51 32.64 -19.54 13.62
C ILE A 51 32.95 -19.19 12.16
N ALA A 52 32.23 -18.23 11.59
CA ALA A 52 32.51 -17.76 10.23
C ALA A 52 33.93 -17.18 10.09
N ARG A 53 34.41 -16.41 11.07
CA ARG A 53 35.78 -15.88 11.06
C ARG A 53 36.85 -16.95 11.18
N ARG A 54 36.61 -17.96 12.02
CA ARG A 54 37.52 -19.13 12.16
C ARG A 54 37.58 -19.91 10.87
N LEU A 55 36.45 -20.12 10.21
CA LEU A 55 36.37 -20.80 8.90
C LEU A 55 37.18 -20.04 7.84
N ILE A 56 36.95 -18.71 7.70
CA ILE A 56 37.69 -17.87 6.74
C ILE A 56 39.20 -17.88 7.03
N LYS A 57 39.59 -17.82 8.31
CA LYS A 57 40.98 -17.91 8.72
C LYS A 57 41.60 -19.27 8.37
N ALA A 58 40.87 -20.35 8.63
CA ALA A 58 41.34 -21.72 8.30
C ALA A 58 41.46 -21.94 6.80
N ALA A 59 40.56 -21.37 6.00
CA ALA A 59 40.61 -21.44 4.56
C ALA A 59 41.82 -20.71 3.96
N GLY A 60 42.40 -19.71 4.66
CA GLY A 60 43.58 -18.94 4.19
C GLY A 60 43.33 -18.04 2.99
N VAL A 61 42.07 -17.99 2.51
CA VAL A 61 41.66 -17.20 1.34
C VAL A 61 40.34 -16.47 1.61
N PRO A 62 40.07 -15.38 0.88
CA PRO A 62 38.74 -14.75 0.94
C PRO A 62 37.64 -15.71 0.46
N VAL A 63 36.49 -15.66 1.14
CA VAL A 63 35.33 -16.53 0.85
C VAL A 63 34.22 -15.70 0.21
N ALA A 64 33.70 -16.14 -0.94
CA ALA A 64 32.49 -15.56 -1.52
C ALA A 64 31.26 -16.13 -0.78
N ALA A 65 30.39 -15.26 -0.29
CA ALA A 65 29.28 -15.64 0.59
C ALA A 65 27.96 -15.01 0.13
N PRO A 66 27.16 -15.69 -0.73
CA PRO A 66 25.77 -15.34 -0.98
C PRO A 66 24.88 -15.73 0.20
N SER A 67 23.59 -15.35 0.15
CA SER A 67 22.60 -15.90 1.08
C SER A 67 22.33 -17.40 0.81
N ALA A 68 22.24 -18.20 1.89
CA ALA A 68 22.06 -19.65 1.77
C ALA A 68 20.57 -20.04 1.66
N ASN A 69 19.89 -19.55 0.62
CA ASN A 69 18.49 -19.80 0.34
C ASN A 69 18.23 -20.03 -1.15
N THR A 70 17.10 -20.66 -1.47
CA THR A 70 16.58 -20.69 -2.84
C THR A 70 16.31 -19.27 -3.32
N SER A 71 16.75 -18.91 -4.54
CA SER A 71 16.63 -17.56 -5.08
C SER A 71 15.19 -17.03 -5.03
N GLY A 72 15.04 -15.80 -4.55
CA GLY A 72 13.76 -15.13 -4.41
C GLY A 72 13.09 -15.29 -3.03
N LEU A 73 13.38 -16.35 -2.28
CA LEU A 73 12.84 -16.56 -0.94
C LEU A 73 13.46 -15.62 0.10
N PRO A 74 12.81 -15.45 1.29
CA PRO A 74 13.39 -14.70 2.39
C PRO A 74 14.73 -15.28 2.84
N SER A 75 15.72 -14.43 3.12
CA SER A 75 17.03 -14.87 3.60
C SER A 75 16.90 -15.68 4.90
N PRO A 76 17.65 -16.79 5.06
CA PRO A 76 17.54 -17.62 6.25
C PRO A 76 18.17 -16.94 7.47
N THR A 77 17.45 -16.95 8.58
CA THR A 77 17.91 -16.42 9.87
C THR A 77 18.15 -17.52 10.90
N LYS A 78 17.76 -18.75 10.58
CA LYS A 78 17.91 -19.96 11.41
C LYS A 78 18.46 -21.09 10.55
N ALA A 79 19.21 -22.01 11.17
CA ALA A 79 19.81 -23.15 10.46
C ALA A 79 18.75 -24.04 9.79
N LYS A 80 17.56 -24.20 10.38
CA LYS A 80 16.46 -24.98 9.78
C LYS A 80 16.12 -24.51 8.36
N TYR A 81 16.10 -23.21 8.10
CA TYR A 81 15.77 -22.66 6.77
C TYR A 81 16.87 -22.92 5.73
N VAL A 82 18.14 -22.96 6.18
CA VAL A 82 19.24 -23.39 5.31
C VAL A 82 19.12 -24.85 4.98
N ILE A 83 18.77 -25.69 5.97
CA ILE A 83 18.54 -27.11 5.77
C ILE A 83 17.40 -27.34 4.78
N ASP A 84 16.25 -26.68 4.98
CA ASP A 84 15.06 -26.81 4.12
C ASP A 84 15.36 -26.39 2.66
N ASP A 85 16.13 -25.33 2.47
CA ASP A 85 16.42 -24.78 1.14
C ASP A 85 17.57 -25.48 0.42
N MET A 86 18.60 -25.98 1.16
CA MET A 86 19.90 -26.40 0.62
C MET A 86 20.27 -27.86 0.84
N MET A 87 19.53 -28.63 1.63
CA MET A 87 19.81 -30.05 1.86
C MET A 87 19.91 -30.81 0.51
N GLY A 88 20.98 -31.55 0.36
CA GLY A 88 21.28 -32.33 -0.85
C GLY A 88 21.77 -31.50 -2.06
N LYS A 89 21.96 -30.18 -1.89
CA LYS A 89 22.46 -29.26 -2.93
C LYS A 89 23.85 -28.71 -2.64
N ILE A 90 24.32 -28.86 -1.40
CA ILE A 90 25.63 -28.39 -0.92
C ILE A 90 26.29 -29.46 -0.06
N ASP A 91 27.62 -29.41 0.07
CA ASP A 91 28.42 -30.46 0.72
C ASP A 91 28.29 -30.47 2.25
N GLY A 92 27.99 -29.33 2.86
CA GLY A 92 27.87 -29.27 4.31
C GLY A 92 27.21 -27.97 4.81
N ILE A 93 26.65 -28.07 6.01
CA ILE A 93 26.02 -26.94 6.73
C ILE A 93 26.66 -26.88 8.12
N ILE A 94 27.13 -25.67 8.49
CA ILE A 94 27.60 -25.39 9.84
C ILE A 94 26.54 -24.53 10.52
N ASP A 95 25.93 -25.08 11.58
CA ASP A 95 24.99 -24.31 12.41
C ASP A 95 25.78 -23.38 13.35
N GLY A 96 25.68 -22.07 13.06
CA GLY A 96 26.28 -21.00 13.84
C GLY A 96 25.33 -20.33 14.83
N GLY A 97 24.16 -20.91 15.05
CA GLY A 97 23.06 -20.33 15.82
C GLY A 97 22.23 -19.32 15.03
N ASP A 98 21.18 -18.80 15.66
CA ASP A 98 20.29 -17.81 15.08
C ASP A 98 21.02 -16.49 14.79
N CYS A 99 20.59 -15.79 13.73
CA CYS A 99 21.16 -14.50 13.38
C CYS A 99 20.82 -13.44 14.46
N GLU A 100 21.83 -12.71 14.92
CA GLU A 100 21.65 -11.58 15.83
C GLU A 100 20.82 -10.46 15.16
N PHE A 101 21.11 -10.20 13.88
CA PHE A 101 20.35 -9.30 13.01
C PHE A 101 19.63 -10.16 11.95
N GLY A 102 18.32 -10.09 11.90
CA GLY A 102 17.54 -10.86 10.94
C GLY A 102 17.52 -10.26 9.53
N VAL A 103 18.07 -9.07 9.34
CA VAL A 103 18.25 -8.43 8.02
C VAL A 103 19.72 -8.45 7.60
N GLU A 104 19.98 -8.42 6.29
CA GLU A 104 21.35 -8.44 5.79
C GLU A 104 22.11 -7.17 6.14
N SER A 105 23.47 -7.26 6.05
CA SER A 105 24.39 -6.14 6.31
C SER A 105 24.04 -4.90 5.53
N THR A 106 24.30 -3.74 6.14
CA THR A 106 24.36 -2.47 5.41
C THR A 106 25.39 -2.56 4.29
N VAL A 107 25.05 -2.12 3.08
CA VAL A 107 25.98 -2.03 1.94
C VAL A 107 26.27 -0.58 1.67
N LEU A 108 27.51 -0.17 1.92
CA LEU A 108 28.03 1.18 1.70
C LEU A 108 29.02 1.18 0.53
N THR A 109 28.80 2.02 -0.46
CA THR A 109 29.83 2.28 -1.48
C THR A 109 30.68 3.50 -1.12
N LEU A 110 31.98 3.33 -1.23
CA LEU A 110 32.98 4.39 -1.16
C LEU A 110 33.72 4.54 -2.51
N ALA A 111 33.16 3.97 -3.57
CA ALA A 111 33.64 4.08 -4.94
C ALA A 111 32.95 5.22 -5.73
N THR A 112 32.26 6.11 -5.04
CA THR A 112 31.56 7.29 -5.55
C THR A 112 32.08 8.55 -4.84
N ASP A 113 31.80 9.73 -5.39
CA ASP A 113 32.25 11.02 -4.80
C ASP A 113 31.69 11.24 -3.39
N THR A 114 30.45 10.80 -3.14
CA THR A 114 29.86 10.86 -1.80
C THR A 114 29.57 9.41 -1.34
N PRO A 115 29.97 9.05 -0.09
CA PRO A 115 29.61 7.76 0.50
C PRO A 115 28.10 7.51 0.42
N THR A 116 27.70 6.38 -0.18
CA THR A 116 26.28 6.11 -0.46
C THR A 116 25.85 4.74 0.02
N ILE A 117 24.76 4.68 0.78
CA ILE A 117 24.12 3.43 1.21
C ILE A 117 23.32 2.88 0.04
N LEU A 118 23.71 1.71 -0.46
CA LEU A 118 23.00 0.98 -1.51
C LEU A 118 21.97 -0.01 -0.95
N ARG A 119 22.19 -0.47 0.28
CA ARG A 119 21.28 -1.35 1.02
C ARG A 119 21.31 -0.99 2.50
N PRO A 120 20.22 -0.54 3.11
CA PRO A 120 20.15 -0.27 4.55
C PRO A 120 20.21 -1.57 5.34
N GLY A 121 20.77 -1.53 6.54
CA GLY A 121 20.92 -2.64 7.48
C GLY A 121 21.04 -2.12 8.90
N ALA A 122 21.62 -2.93 9.79
CA ALA A 122 21.79 -2.58 11.21
C ALA A 122 22.74 -1.39 11.43
N ILE A 123 23.71 -1.14 10.55
CA ILE A 123 24.52 0.09 10.57
C ILE A 123 23.75 1.17 9.81
N THR A 124 23.25 2.17 10.55
CA THR A 124 22.36 3.19 10.01
C THR A 124 23.12 4.34 9.37
N LYS A 125 22.39 5.20 8.62
CA LYS A 125 22.95 6.42 8.04
C LYS A 125 23.56 7.32 9.11
N GLU A 126 22.83 7.52 10.20
CA GLU A 126 23.25 8.39 11.31
C GLU A 126 24.53 7.88 11.99
N MET A 127 24.72 6.55 12.08
CA MET A 127 25.95 5.95 12.58
C MET A 127 27.12 6.20 11.64
N LEU A 128 26.90 6.09 10.34
CA LEU A 128 27.93 6.33 9.32
C LEU A 128 28.28 7.82 9.23
N GLU A 129 27.32 8.73 9.36
CA GLU A 129 27.55 10.18 9.34
C GLU A 129 28.43 10.65 10.50
N LYS A 130 28.41 9.96 11.65
CA LYS A 130 29.34 10.25 12.76
C LYS A 130 30.80 9.95 12.42
N VAL A 131 31.05 9.07 11.44
CA VAL A 131 32.38 8.63 11.04
C VAL A 131 32.85 9.33 9.76
N LEU A 132 31.93 9.56 8.81
CA LEU A 132 32.24 10.02 7.46
C LEU A 132 31.76 11.45 7.17
N GLY A 133 30.96 12.05 8.06
CA GLY A 133 30.25 13.29 7.77
C GLY A 133 29.03 13.02 6.88
N LYS A 134 29.03 13.55 5.66
CA LYS A 134 27.87 13.38 4.75
C LYS A 134 27.80 11.97 4.18
N VAL A 135 26.61 11.33 4.29
CA VAL A 135 26.29 10.01 3.69
C VAL A 135 24.93 10.10 2.98
N GLU A 136 24.86 9.58 1.76
CA GLU A 136 23.63 9.54 0.98
C GLU A 136 22.99 8.15 1.00
N ILE A 137 21.70 8.10 0.68
CA ILE A 137 20.96 6.85 0.48
C ILE A 137 20.56 6.81 -1.00
N ALA A 138 20.87 5.71 -1.68
CA ALA A 138 20.51 5.55 -3.08
C ALA A 138 18.97 5.55 -3.26
N LYS A 139 18.46 6.26 -4.27
CA LYS A 139 17.01 6.35 -4.56
C LYS A 139 16.35 4.97 -4.72
N ALA A 140 17.05 4.02 -5.30
CA ALA A 140 16.60 2.65 -5.45
C ALA A 140 16.27 1.93 -4.12
N VAL A 141 16.65 2.47 -2.97
CA VAL A 141 16.32 1.91 -1.65
C VAL A 141 14.84 2.03 -1.35
N THR A 142 14.20 3.15 -1.71
CA THR A 142 12.82 3.48 -1.37
C THR A 142 11.86 3.46 -2.55
N GLU A 143 12.36 3.78 -3.75
CA GLU A 143 11.52 3.98 -4.95
C GLU A 143 11.59 2.81 -5.96
N GLY A 144 12.50 1.83 -5.73
CA GLY A 144 12.79 0.79 -6.71
C GLY A 144 13.70 1.29 -7.83
N MET A 145 14.11 0.37 -8.71
CA MET A 145 14.96 0.66 -9.87
C MET A 145 14.12 0.81 -11.14
N LYS A 146 14.51 1.71 -12.02
CA LYS A 146 13.96 1.80 -13.39
C LYS A 146 14.51 0.66 -14.25
N ASN A 147 13.74 0.27 -15.29
CA ASN A 147 14.03 -0.93 -16.10
C ASN A 147 15.43 -1.00 -16.75
N ASN A 148 16.15 0.12 -16.90
CA ASN A 148 17.45 0.19 -17.57
C ASN A 148 18.65 0.44 -16.61
N GLU A 149 18.46 0.40 -15.29
CA GLU A 149 19.53 0.62 -14.34
C GLU A 149 20.29 -0.67 -14.02
N VAL A 150 21.61 -0.58 -13.88
CA VAL A 150 22.48 -1.69 -13.46
C VAL A 150 22.47 -1.82 -11.95
N ALA A 151 22.13 -2.99 -11.43
CA ALA A 151 22.12 -3.24 -10.00
C ALA A 151 23.56 -3.25 -9.42
N ALA A 152 23.88 -2.29 -8.59
CA ALA A 152 25.19 -2.19 -7.91
C ALA A 152 25.27 -3.06 -6.62
N SER A 153 24.19 -3.68 -6.21
CA SER A 153 24.10 -4.56 -5.02
C SER A 153 23.04 -5.65 -5.25
N PRO A 154 23.23 -6.86 -4.70
CA PRO A 154 22.21 -7.91 -4.69
C PRO A 154 20.88 -7.42 -4.11
N GLY A 155 19.75 -7.87 -4.67
CA GLY A 155 18.41 -7.53 -4.18
C GLY A 155 17.85 -6.18 -4.65
N MET A 156 18.53 -5.46 -5.55
CA MET A 156 18.04 -4.16 -6.05
C MET A 156 17.02 -4.26 -7.19
N LYS A 157 17.03 -5.32 -8.01
CA LYS A 157 16.40 -5.32 -9.35
C LYS A 157 15.05 -6.01 -9.49
N TYR A 158 14.61 -6.88 -8.59
CA TYR A 158 13.37 -7.68 -8.74
C TYR A 158 12.64 -7.88 -7.40
N LYS A 159 11.44 -8.50 -7.47
CA LYS A 159 10.79 -9.07 -6.30
C LYS A 159 11.80 -9.97 -5.58
N HIS A 160 12.17 -9.61 -4.37
CA HIS A 160 13.18 -10.28 -3.57
C HIS A 160 12.65 -10.46 -2.15
N TYR A 161 13.10 -11.49 -1.45
CA TYR A 161 12.67 -11.79 -0.08
C TYR A 161 11.18 -12.13 0.05
N ALA A 162 10.54 -12.48 -1.05
CA ALA A 162 9.11 -12.67 -1.07
C ALA A 162 8.73 -14.10 -0.68
N PRO A 163 7.81 -14.30 0.25
CA PRO A 163 7.15 -15.57 0.45
C PRO A 163 6.31 -15.92 -0.81
N LYS A 164 5.79 -17.15 -0.85
CA LYS A 164 4.82 -17.57 -1.88
C LYS A 164 3.54 -16.73 -1.79
N ALA A 165 3.17 -16.36 -0.56
CA ALA A 165 2.04 -15.50 -0.29
C ALA A 165 2.14 -14.13 -1.01
N LYS A 166 1.00 -13.57 -1.41
CA LYS A 166 0.90 -12.19 -1.89
C LYS A 166 0.98 -11.23 -0.72
N VAL A 167 2.10 -10.54 -0.56
CA VAL A 167 2.27 -9.51 0.48
C VAL A 167 1.79 -8.16 -0.03
N ILE A 168 1.06 -7.43 0.82
CA ILE A 168 0.60 -6.05 0.60
C ILE A 168 0.90 -5.27 1.88
N MET A 169 1.63 -4.17 1.76
CA MET A 169 1.90 -3.30 2.91
C MET A 169 0.71 -2.39 3.17
N VAL A 170 0.43 -2.14 4.45
CA VAL A 170 -0.66 -1.26 4.88
C VAL A 170 -0.07 -0.13 5.72
N LYS A 171 -0.20 1.11 5.23
CA LYS A 171 0.20 2.32 5.93
C LYS A 171 -0.96 2.84 6.75
N ALA A 172 -0.91 2.67 8.06
CA ALA A 172 -1.92 3.05 9.03
C ALA A 172 -1.33 3.08 10.44
N ASP A 173 -2.02 3.75 11.38
CA ASP A 173 -1.87 3.48 12.81
C ASP A 173 -2.43 2.09 13.17
N GLY A 174 -2.20 1.62 14.42
CA GLY A 174 -2.63 0.29 14.86
C GLY A 174 -4.13 0.07 14.79
N GLU A 175 -4.91 1.07 15.14
CA GLU A 175 -6.38 0.99 15.16
C GLU A 175 -6.96 0.84 13.75
N LYS A 176 -6.53 1.71 12.82
CA LYS A 176 -6.97 1.64 11.41
C LYS A 176 -6.49 0.36 10.74
N TYR A 177 -5.24 -0.06 11.02
CA TYR A 177 -4.73 -1.32 10.52
C TYR A 177 -5.58 -2.50 10.98
N SER A 178 -5.86 -2.60 12.29
CA SER A 178 -6.68 -3.67 12.86
C SER A 178 -8.10 -3.68 12.29
N LYS A 179 -8.75 -2.51 12.20
CA LYS A 179 -10.07 -2.39 11.56
C LYS A 179 -10.05 -2.89 10.12
N PHE A 180 -9.04 -2.49 9.35
CA PHE A 180 -8.90 -2.90 7.96
C PHE A 180 -8.69 -4.41 7.80
N VAL A 181 -7.72 -4.99 8.51
CA VAL A 181 -7.39 -6.40 8.33
C VAL A 181 -8.48 -7.33 8.85
N ASN A 182 -9.24 -6.93 9.87
CA ASN A 182 -10.36 -7.70 10.41
C ASN A 182 -11.54 -7.86 9.43
N LEU A 183 -11.61 -7.00 8.40
CA LEU A 183 -12.59 -7.14 7.31
C LEU A 183 -12.13 -8.13 6.24
N GLN A 184 -10.85 -8.54 6.26
CA GLN A 184 -10.28 -9.38 5.22
C GLN A 184 -10.60 -10.85 5.47
N LYS A 185 -11.11 -11.54 4.43
CA LYS A 185 -11.32 -12.99 4.46
C LYS A 185 -10.13 -13.71 3.81
N ASN A 186 -9.77 -14.89 4.33
CA ASN A 186 -8.70 -15.73 3.79
C ASN A 186 -7.34 -15.02 3.67
N ALA A 187 -7.03 -14.17 4.65
CA ALA A 187 -5.78 -13.44 4.72
C ALA A 187 -5.14 -13.57 6.10
N PHE A 188 -3.84 -13.26 6.15
CA PHE A 188 -3.06 -13.18 7.37
C PHE A 188 -2.63 -11.74 7.64
N ALA A 189 -2.54 -11.36 8.91
CA ALA A 189 -1.91 -10.14 9.34
C ALA A 189 -0.42 -10.39 9.62
N LEU A 190 0.46 -9.61 9.04
CA LEU A 190 1.86 -9.51 9.43
C LEU A 190 2.04 -8.18 10.15
N CYS A 191 2.11 -8.21 11.48
CA CYS A 191 1.86 -7.04 12.30
C CYS A 191 2.81 -6.96 13.50
N PHE A 192 2.72 -5.89 14.28
CA PHE A 192 3.45 -5.75 15.53
C PHE A 192 2.76 -6.54 16.65
N GLU A 193 3.49 -6.82 17.73
CA GLU A 193 2.95 -7.58 18.86
C GLU A 193 1.73 -6.91 19.48
N GLU A 194 1.71 -5.58 19.50
CA GLU A 194 0.67 -4.73 20.10
C GLU A 194 -0.62 -4.66 19.26
N ASP A 195 -0.58 -5.06 17.98
CA ASP A 195 -1.75 -4.97 17.11
C ASP A 195 -2.80 -6.04 17.48
N GLU A 196 -4.04 -5.58 17.74
CA GLU A 196 -5.17 -6.45 18.06
C GLU A 196 -5.97 -6.78 16.79
N VAL A 197 -5.79 -8.01 16.28
CA VAL A 197 -6.44 -8.47 15.05
C VAL A 197 -7.18 -9.79 15.26
N ASN A 198 -8.31 -9.97 14.57
CA ASN A 198 -9.19 -11.13 14.67
C ASN A 198 -8.98 -12.17 13.55
N ILE A 199 -8.09 -11.90 12.61
CA ILE A 199 -7.66 -12.86 11.58
C ILE A 199 -6.36 -13.54 12.01
N PRO A 200 -5.96 -14.68 11.38
CA PRO A 200 -4.68 -15.29 11.65
C PRO A 200 -3.53 -14.25 11.55
N LYS A 201 -2.69 -14.19 12.59
CA LYS A 201 -1.61 -13.20 12.65
C LYS A 201 -0.25 -13.85 12.83
N ILE A 202 0.75 -13.20 12.27
CA ILE A 202 2.17 -13.45 12.46
C ILE A 202 2.78 -12.13 12.89
N THR A 203 3.49 -12.12 14.02
CA THR A 203 4.16 -10.90 14.49
C THR A 203 5.59 -10.84 13.98
N PHE A 204 6.10 -9.62 13.79
CA PHE A 204 7.49 -9.37 13.43
C PHE A 204 8.11 -8.29 14.33
N GLY A 205 7.93 -8.46 15.64
CA GLY A 205 8.48 -7.58 16.68
C GLY A 205 7.50 -6.50 17.14
N LYS A 206 8.02 -5.58 17.95
CA LYS A 206 7.24 -4.50 18.59
C LYS A 206 7.20 -3.23 17.75
N GLU A 207 6.11 -2.47 17.83
CA GLU A 207 5.89 -1.26 17.02
C GLU A 207 7.03 -0.24 17.16
N ASN A 208 7.54 -0.05 18.37
CA ASN A 208 8.56 0.96 18.67
C ASN A 208 9.97 0.39 18.84
N ASP A 209 10.21 -0.86 18.43
CA ASP A 209 11.51 -1.53 18.50
C ASP A 209 11.95 -2.03 17.11
N ASP A 210 12.64 -1.15 16.36
CA ASP A 210 13.17 -1.48 15.04
C ASP A 210 14.14 -2.67 15.04
N LEU A 211 14.84 -2.93 16.17
CA LEU A 211 15.78 -4.07 16.26
C LEU A 211 15.03 -5.39 16.37
N SER A 212 13.96 -5.45 17.15
CA SER A 212 13.09 -6.64 17.20
C SER A 212 12.47 -6.91 15.84
N GLN A 213 11.95 -5.87 15.17
CA GLN A 213 11.39 -5.97 13.82
C GLN A 213 12.43 -6.49 12.82
N ALA A 214 13.64 -5.95 12.84
CA ALA A 214 14.72 -6.40 11.96
C ALA A 214 15.13 -7.85 12.23
N LYS A 215 15.09 -8.31 13.49
CA LYS A 215 15.41 -9.67 13.87
C LYS A 215 14.37 -10.68 13.37
N GLU A 216 13.11 -10.34 13.41
CA GLU A 216 11.99 -11.26 13.23
C GLU A 216 11.39 -11.27 11.82
N LEU A 217 11.58 -10.21 11.01
CA LEU A 217 10.91 -10.04 9.72
C LEU A 217 11.03 -11.26 8.80
N PHE A 218 12.24 -11.77 8.56
CA PHE A 218 12.40 -12.88 7.62
C PHE A 218 11.87 -14.21 8.15
N ASP A 219 11.95 -14.42 9.45
CA ASP A 219 11.32 -15.56 10.12
C ASP A 219 9.79 -15.48 9.95
N ALA A 220 9.19 -14.33 10.21
CA ALA A 220 7.76 -14.08 10.05
C ALA A 220 7.28 -14.29 8.60
N LEU A 221 8.05 -13.83 7.59
CA LEU A 221 7.73 -14.08 6.20
C LEU A 221 7.80 -15.57 5.82
N ARG A 222 8.71 -16.34 6.40
CA ARG A 222 8.77 -17.80 6.21
C ARG A 222 7.64 -18.51 6.94
N GLN A 223 7.28 -18.08 8.14
CA GLN A 223 6.11 -18.59 8.86
C GLN A 223 4.82 -18.42 8.06
N ALA A 224 4.69 -17.33 7.30
CA ALA A 224 3.53 -17.12 6.41
C ALA A 224 3.41 -18.26 5.38
N ASP A 225 4.52 -18.68 4.79
CA ASP A 225 4.54 -19.82 3.85
C ASP A 225 4.26 -21.15 4.56
N GLU A 226 4.87 -21.38 5.72
CA GLU A 226 4.67 -22.60 6.53
C GLU A 226 3.20 -22.77 6.97
N GLN A 227 2.52 -21.67 7.27
CA GLN A 227 1.10 -21.66 7.66
C GLN A 227 0.13 -21.63 6.46
N GLY A 228 0.66 -21.69 5.22
CA GLY A 228 -0.16 -21.73 4.00
C GLY A 228 -0.87 -20.42 3.68
N ALA A 229 -0.32 -19.29 4.09
CA ALA A 229 -0.89 -17.99 3.75
C ALA A 229 -0.87 -17.76 2.23
N HIS A 230 -2.02 -17.38 1.67
CA HIS A 230 -2.12 -16.95 0.26
C HIS A 230 -1.97 -15.44 0.11
N LYS A 231 -2.47 -14.68 1.08
CA LYS A 231 -2.47 -13.21 1.11
C LYS A 231 -2.08 -12.73 2.51
N VAL A 232 -1.18 -11.77 2.56
CA VAL A 232 -0.63 -11.22 3.80
C VAL A 232 -0.71 -9.70 3.74
N TYR A 233 -1.37 -9.09 4.72
CA TYR A 233 -1.37 -7.66 4.92
C TYR A 233 -0.33 -7.30 5.97
N ALA A 234 0.68 -6.55 5.57
CA ALA A 234 1.82 -6.24 6.42
C ALA A 234 1.77 -4.80 6.93
N ARG A 235 1.90 -4.61 8.24
CA ARG A 235 2.05 -3.29 8.84
C ARG A 235 3.32 -2.61 8.37
N ILE A 236 3.28 -1.30 8.05
CA ILE A 236 4.45 -0.55 7.60
C ILE A 236 5.36 -0.21 8.80
N PRO A 237 6.67 -0.58 8.76
CA PRO A 237 7.65 -0.15 9.74
C PRO A 237 8.09 1.31 9.47
N ARG A 238 8.78 1.91 10.43
CA ARG A 238 9.39 3.23 10.30
C ARG A 238 10.41 3.28 9.15
N LYS A 239 10.55 4.46 8.52
CA LYS A 239 11.48 4.67 7.40
C LYS A 239 12.78 5.36 7.84
N THR A 240 13.14 5.25 9.11
CA THR A 240 14.33 5.87 9.73
C THR A 240 15.13 4.83 10.49
N GLY A 241 16.40 5.09 10.75
CA GLY A 241 17.25 4.19 11.51
C GLY A 241 17.27 2.76 10.96
N VAL A 242 17.20 1.78 11.84
CA VAL A 242 17.10 0.35 11.48
C VAL A 242 15.76 0.02 10.83
N GLY A 243 14.69 0.73 11.16
CA GLY A 243 13.37 0.58 10.54
C GLY A 243 13.39 0.75 9.02
N LEU A 244 14.29 1.60 8.48
CA LEU A 244 14.51 1.72 7.03
C LEU A 244 14.96 0.39 6.40
N ALA A 245 15.75 -0.41 7.10
CA ALA A 245 16.16 -1.72 6.61
C ALA A 245 14.97 -2.69 6.56
N VAL A 246 14.15 -2.70 7.61
CA VAL A 246 12.92 -3.51 7.67
C VAL A 246 11.97 -3.10 6.55
N TYR A 247 11.70 -1.80 6.41
CA TYR A 247 10.90 -1.25 5.32
C TYR A 247 11.40 -1.68 3.94
N ASN A 248 12.71 -1.56 3.69
CA ASN A 248 13.31 -1.91 2.40
C ASN A 248 13.11 -3.39 2.02
N ARG A 249 13.16 -4.32 2.98
CA ARG A 249 12.90 -5.75 2.74
C ARG A 249 11.42 -6.00 2.49
N LEU A 250 10.58 -5.42 3.33
CA LEU A 250 9.15 -5.63 3.27
C LEU A 250 8.52 -5.05 1.99
N ILE A 251 8.94 -3.85 1.56
CA ILE A 251 8.43 -3.25 0.32
C ILE A 251 8.80 -4.08 -0.93
N ARG A 252 9.97 -4.74 -0.91
CA ARG A 252 10.38 -5.65 -1.98
C ARG A 252 9.61 -6.96 -1.94
N ALA A 253 9.38 -7.53 -0.76
CA ALA A 253 8.50 -8.68 -0.58
C ALA A 253 7.08 -8.38 -1.08
N ALA A 254 6.59 -7.17 -0.85
CA ALA A 254 5.31 -6.67 -1.33
C ALA A 254 5.28 -6.28 -2.82
N ALA A 255 6.42 -6.36 -3.54
CA ALA A 255 6.53 -5.86 -4.92
C ALA A 255 6.00 -4.41 -5.06
N PHE A 256 6.33 -3.55 -4.09
CA PHE A 256 5.94 -2.14 -4.00
C PHE A 256 4.42 -1.88 -3.88
N ARG A 257 3.64 -2.89 -3.47
CA ARG A 257 2.20 -2.72 -3.21
C ARG A 257 1.99 -2.14 -1.82
N ILE A 258 1.39 -0.96 -1.77
CA ILE A 258 1.05 -0.26 -0.51
C ILE A 258 -0.40 0.19 -0.59
N ILE A 259 -1.16 -0.12 0.45
CA ILE A 259 -2.46 0.51 0.75
C ILE A 259 -2.18 1.61 1.77
N ASP A 260 -2.48 2.86 1.43
CA ASP A 260 -2.26 4.02 2.30
C ASP A 260 -3.58 4.44 2.94
N LEU A 261 -3.82 4.02 4.18
CA LEU A 261 -5.03 4.31 4.93
C LEU A 261 -4.98 5.65 5.69
N GLU A 262 -3.84 6.35 5.64
CA GLU A 262 -3.74 7.74 6.15
C GLU A 262 -4.34 8.74 5.16
N LYS A 263 -4.46 8.35 3.88
CA LYS A 263 -5.24 9.09 2.90
C LYS A 263 -6.70 8.67 3.00
N PRO A 264 -7.65 9.55 2.72
CA PRO A 264 -9.04 9.15 2.62
C PRO A 264 -9.16 8.02 1.60
N PHE A 265 -9.42 6.80 2.07
CA PHE A 265 -9.71 5.67 1.18
C PHE A 265 -11.20 5.66 0.95
N PHE A 266 -11.62 6.21 -0.17
CA PHE A 266 -13.01 6.14 -0.58
C PHE A 266 -13.17 5.11 -1.69
N ILE A 267 -14.11 4.21 -1.49
CA ILE A 267 -14.72 3.47 -2.60
C ILE A 267 -15.81 4.37 -3.15
N GLY A 268 -15.69 4.79 -4.40
CA GLY A 268 -16.78 5.49 -5.08
C GLY A 268 -17.83 4.49 -5.50
N LEU A 269 -19.04 4.59 -4.97
CA LEU A 269 -20.18 3.78 -5.39
C LEU A 269 -21.08 4.64 -6.28
N THR A 270 -21.21 4.25 -7.53
CA THR A 270 -22.05 4.96 -8.51
C THR A 270 -22.87 3.98 -9.35
N GLY A 271 -23.69 4.49 -10.25
CA GLY A 271 -24.47 3.67 -11.16
C GLY A 271 -25.77 4.34 -11.57
N GLN A 272 -26.34 3.79 -12.61
CA GLN A 272 -27.55 4.31 -13.25
C GLN A 272 -28.77 4.23 -12.32
N THR A 273 -29.74 5.13 -12.53
CA THR A 273 -31.01 5.07 -11.83
C THR A 273 -31.70 3.74 -12.10
N GLY A 274 -32.26 3.11 -11.05
CA GLY A 274 -32.89 1.79 -11.13
C GLY A 274 -31.93 0.60 -11.14
N ALA A 275 -30.59 0.79 -11.25
CA ALA A 275 -29.63 -0.30 -11.23
C ALA A 275 -29.47 -0.99 -9.86
N GLY A 276 -29.95 -0.36 -8.77
CA GLY A 276 -29.91 -0.97 -7.44
C GLY A 276 -28.70 -0.58 -6.59
N LYS A 277 -28.06 0.57 -6.88
CA LYS A 277 -26.95 1.14 -6.12
C LYS A 277 -27.17 1.09 -4.60
N GLY A 278 -28.34 1.53 -4.11
CA GLY A 278 -28.67 1.52 -2.69
C GLY A 278 -28.73 0.11 -2.05
N TYR A 279 -29.01 -0.94 -2.83
CA TYR A 279 -28.93 -2.33 -2.37
C TYR A 279 -27.47 -2.73 -2.14
N ILE A 280 -26.59 -2.41 -3.08
CA ILE A 280 -25.15 -2.66 -2.95
C ILE A 280 -24.56 -1.85 -1.79
N GLY A 281 -24.95 -0.56 -1.63
CA GLY A 281 -24.55 0.27 -0.48
C GLY A 281 -24.93 -0.36 0.87
N LYS A 282 -26.13 -0.93 0.99
CA LYS A 282 -26.56 -1.66 2.21
C LYS A 282 -25.70 -2.90 2.45
N LYS A 283 -25.36 -3.65 1.41
CA LYS A 283 -24.48 -4.83 1.51
C LYS A 283 -23.09 -4.46 1.97
N LEU A 284 -22.51 -3.39 1.40
CA LEU A 284 -21.21 -2.86 1.84
C LEU A 284 -21.25 -2.37 3.30
N LYS A 285 -22.35 -1.70 3.70
CA LYS A 285 -22.55 -1.30 5.09
C LYS A 285 -22.60 -2.51 6.03
N SER A 286 -23.32 -3.58 5.65
CA SER A 286 -23.36 -4.83 6.42
C SER A 286 -22.01 -5.56 6.47
N ALA A 287 -21.14 -5.30 5.50
CA ALA A 287 -19.75 -5.78 5.49
C ALA A 287 -18.78 -4.90 6.30
N GLY A 288 -19.28 -3.88 7.02
CA GLY A 288 -18.49 -3.04 7.92
C GLY A 288 -17.98 -1.74 7.30
N PHE A 289 -18.42 -1.36 6.09
CA PHE A 289 -18.03 -0.10 5.46
C PHE A 289 -18.88 1.07 5.97
N ASN A 290 -18.23 2.22 6.18
CA ASN A 290 -18.89 3.49 6.45
C ASN A 290 -19.43 4.07 5.14
N VAL A 291 -20.74 3.91 4.89
CA VAL A 291 -21.38 4.37 3.65
C VAL A 291 -21.92 5.78 3.82
N LEU A 292 -21.35 6.72 3.08
CA LEU A 292 -21.69 8.14 3.05
C LEU A 292 -22.55 8.43 1.82
N ASP A 293 -23.87 8.52 2.04
CA ASP A 293 -24.83 8.83 0.99
C ASP A 293 -24.84 10.34 0.71
N THR A 294 -24.36 10.75 -0.46
CA THR A 294 -24.25 12.18 -0.83
C THR A 294 -25.59 12.89 -0.90
N ASP A 295 -26.71 12.20 -1.12
CA ASP A 295 -28.05 12.81 -1.10
C ASP A 295 -28.46 13.17 0.33
N ILE A 296 -28.09 12.35 1.33
CA ILE A 296 -28.28 12.65 2.75
C ILE A 296 -27.38 13.85 3.13
N TYR A 297 -26.14 13.87 2.70
CA TYR A 297 -25.21 14.96 2.97
C TYR A 297 -25.63 16.27 2.29
N ALA A 298 -26.24 16.23 1.10
CA ALA A 298 -26.83 17.40 0.46
C ALA A 298 -27.97 18.01 1.32
N ARG A 299 -28.73 17.19 2.00
CA ARG A 299 -29.76 17.67 2.95
C ARG A 299 -29.14 18.26 4.20
N LYS A 300 -28.12 17.58 4.79
CA LYS A 300 -27.38 18.05 5.97
C LYS A 300 -26.77 19.44 5.76
N ILE A 301 -26.09 19.68 4.64
CA ILE A 301 -25.47 20.98 4.35
C ILE A 301 -26.45 22.09 4.04
N THR A 302 -27.73 21.78 3.89
CA THR A 302 -28.82 22.76 3.70
C THR A 302 -29.82 22.79 4.86
N GLU A 303 -29.40 22.37 6.05
CA GLU A 303 -30.15 22.55 7.30
C GLU A 303 -30.17 24.03 7.73
N LYS A 304 -31.02 24.32 8.72
CA LYS A 304 -31.26 25.70 9.20
C LYS A 304 -29.95 26.45 9.49
N ASN A 305 -29.88 27.69 9.01
CA ASN A 305 -28.71 28.58 9.16
C ASN A 305 -27.41 28.04 8.56
N SER A 306 -27.50 27.30 7.48
CA SER A 306 -26.35 26.68 6.82
C SER A 306 -25.33 27.70 6.28
N PHE A 307 -24.06 27.34 6.38
CA PHE A 307 -22.93 28.13 5.85
C PHE A 307 -22.91 28.27 4.31
N VAL A 308 -23.66 27.47 3.57
CA VAL A 308 -23.79 27.57 2.10
C VAL A 308 -24.82 28.64 1.69
N PHE A 309 -25.74 29.04 2.57
CA PHE A 309 -26.82 29.96 2.26
C PHE A 309 -26.38 31.30 1.68
N PRO A 310 -25.36 32.00 2.21
CA PRO A 310 -24.89 33.24 1.60
C PRO A 310 -24.44 33.10 0.15
N LYS A 311 -23.83 31.96 -0.20
CA LYS A 311 -23.40 31.68 -1.57
C LYS A 311 -24.60 31.38 -2.48
N LEU A 312 -25.58 30.65 -1.99
CA LEU A 312 -26.82 30.33 -2.70
C LEU A 312 -27.65 31.60 -2.95
N GLN A 313 -27.82 32.46 -1.93
CA GLN A 313 -28.54 33.72 -2.05
C GLN A 313 -27.94 34.66 -3.08
N LYS A 314 -26.61 34.74 -3.14
CA LYS A 314 -25.91 35.58 -4.13
C LYS A 314 -26.23 35.19 -5.59
N VAL A 315 -26.50 33.92 -5.84
CA VAL A 315 -26.72 33.37 -7.21
C VAL A 315 -28.21 33.24 -7.53
N PHE A 316 -29.03 32.85 -6.53
CA PHE A 316 -30.42 32.46 -6.74
C PHE A 316 -31.44 33.45 -6.13
N GLY A 317 -30.98 34.50 -5.42
CA GLY A 317 -31.82 35.49 -4.79
C GLY A 317 -31.97 35.28 -3.28
N ASN A 318 -32.23 36.40 -2.57
CA ASN A 318 -32.30 36.36 -1.09
C ASN A 318 -33.54 35.61 -0.57
N ASP A 319 -34.61 35.59 -1.34
CA ASP A 319 -35.92 35.00 -1.05
C ASP A 319 -35.95 33.47 -1.05
N ILE A 320 -34.85 32.83 -1.48
CA ILE A 320 -34.70 31.35 -1.32
C ILE A 320 -34.49 30.92 0.15
N ILE A 321 -34.19 31.86 1.06
CA ILE A 321 -34.05 31.60 2.48
C ILE A 321 -35.13 32.38 3.25
N GLU A 322 -35.94 31.67 3.99
CA GLU A 322 -36.99 32.24 4.83
C GLU A 322 -36.86 31.72 6.26
N ASN A 323 -36.80 32.60 7.25
CA ASN A 323 -36.63 32.26 8.66
C ASN A 323 -35.41 31.34 8.96
N GLY A 324 -34.34 31.47 8.17
CA GLY A 324 -33.13 30.65 8.26
C GLY A 324 -33.28 29.24 7.66
N GLU A 325 -34.34 28.97 6.93
CA GLU A 325 -34.63 27.73 6.25
C GLU A 325 -34.63 27.88 4.73
N LEU A 326 -34.20 26.86 4.01
CA LEU A 326 -34.11 26.87 2.55
C LEU A 326 -35.47 26.51 1.92
N ASN A 327 -36.00 27.42 1.12
CA ASN A 327 -37.13 27.13 0.22
C ASN A 327 -36.65 26.26 -0.95
N ARG A 328 -36.65 24.92 -0.74
CA ARG A 328 -36.14 23.94 -1.70
C ARG A 328 -36.88 23.94 -3.04
N PRO A 329 -38.22 24.05 -3.09
CA PRO A 329 -38.95 24.18 -4.36
C PRO A 329 -38.50 25.38 -5.18
N LEU A 330 -38.41 26.54 -4.55
CA LEU A 330 -38.00 27.79 -5.23
C LEU A 330 -36.55 27.73 -5.71
N LEU A 331 -35.65 27.18 -4.89
CA LEU A 331 -34.28 26.95 -5.34
C LEU A 331 -34.21 25.99 -6.52
N ALA A 332 -34.96 24.88 -6.49
CA ALA A 332 -35.00 23.91 -7.58
C ALA A 332 -35.52 24.55 -8.88
N GLU A 333 -36.61 25.30 -8.81
CA GLU A 333 -37.16 26.01 -9.95
C GLU A 333 -36.11 26.90 -10.63
N ARG A 334 -35.39 27.72 -9.81
CA ARG A 334 -34.38 28.63 -10.32
C ARG A 334 -33.10 27.93 -10.80
N ALA A 335 -32.66 26.92 -10.07
CA ALA A 335 -31.41 26.22 -10.36
C ALA A 335 -31.50 25.35 -11.61
N PHE A 336 -32.66 24.77 -11.87
CA PHE A 336 -32.88 23.90 -13.03
C PHE A 336 -33.51 24.62 -14.21
N SER A 337 -33.65 25.98 -14.16
CA SER A 337 -34.20 26.80 -15.26
C SER A 337 -33.30 26.78 -16.52
N ASN A 338 -32.00 26.60 -16.36
CA ASN A 338 -31.05 26.45 -17.46
C ASN A 338 -29.74 25.78 -16.96
N GLU A 339 -28.91 25.39 -17.93
CA GLU A 339 -27.65 24.67 -17.66
C GLU A 339 -26.64 25.47 -16.83
N GLU A 340 -26.56 26.80 -17.07
CA GLU A 340 -25.64 27.67 -16.34
C GLU A 340 -26.00 27.77 -14.86
N LYS A 341 -27.28 27.91 -14.54
CA LYS A 341 -27.77 27.89 -13.14
C LYS A 341 -27.55 26.53 -12.44
N THR A 342 -27.77 25.46 -13.17
CA THR A 342 -27.47 24.12 -12.66
C THR A 342 -25.98 23.96 -12.35
N LYS A 343 -25.08 24.42 -13.23
CA LYS A 343 -23.64 24.42 -12.98
C LYS A 343 -23.26 25.29 -11.77
N ALA A 344 -23.89 26.45 -11.63
CA ALA A 344 -23.68 27.33 -10.49
C ALA A 344 -24.11 26.69 -9.17
N LEU A 345 -25.27 26.04 -9.10
CA LEU A 345 -25.70 25.25 -7.93
C LEU A 345 -24.67 24.19 -7.59
N ASN A 346 -24.28 23.38 -8.56
CA ASN A 346 -23.35 22.28 -8.38
C ASN A 346 -21.97 22.78 -7.90
N SER A 347 -21.48 23.92 -8.39
CA SER A 347 -20.22 24.51 -7.94
C SER A 347 -20.20 24.97 -6.48
N ILE A 348 -21.37 25.24 -5.91
CA ILE A 348 -21.53 25.58 -4.48
C ILE A 348 -21.73 24.32 -3.64
N MET A 349 -22.60 23.42 -4.09
CA MET A 349 -23.05 22.28 -3.30
C MET A 349 -22.01 21.14 -3.26
N HIS A 350 -21.43 20.77 -4.40
CA HIS A 350 -20.54 19.60 -4.46
C HIS A 350 -19.31 19.72 -3.57
N PRO A 351 -18.56 20.84 -3.56
CA PRO A 351 -17.43 20.97 -2.65
C PRO A 351 -17.83 20.89 -1.17
N ALA A 352 -18.98 21.47 -0.81
CA ALA A 352 -19.47 21.46 0.56
C ALA A 352 -19.90 20.06 1.02
N ILE A 353 -20.57 19.30 0.16
CA ILE A 353 -20.93 17.89 0.41
C ILE A 353 -19.66 17.06 0.62
N ILE A 354 -18.69 17.19 -0.29
CA ILE A 354 -17.44 16.43 -0.27
C ILE A 354 -16.66 16.70 1.02
N GLU A 355 -16.52 17.96 1.42
CA GLU A 355 -15.80 18.32 2.64
C GLU A 355 -16.50 17.76 3.89
N LEU A 356 -17.84 17.76 3.93
CA LEU A 356 -18.56 17.15 5.04
C LEU A 356 -18.41 15.63 5.04
N CYS A 357 -18.47 14.99 3.86
CA CYS A 357 -18.20 13.55 3.74
C CYS A 357 -16.78 13.19 4.22
N LYS A 358 -15.76 13.96 3.85
CA LYS A 358 -14.39 13.75 4.34
C LYS A 358 -14.28 13.85 5.86
N LYS A 359 -14.99 14.80 6.47
CA LYS A 359 -14.98 15.00 7.91
C LYS A 359 -15.63 13.83 8.67
N ASP A 360 -16.74 13.30 8.12
CA ASP A 360 -17.51 12.23 8.75
C ASP A 360 -17.04 10.82 8.30
N ALA A 361 -16.03 10.75 7.40
CA ALA A 361 -15.54 9.49 6.88
C ALA A 361 -14.78 8.71 7.96
N GLU A 362 -15.30 7.54 8.28
CA GLU A 362 -14.59 6.51 9.03
C GLU A 362 -14.11 5.44 8.05
N PHE A 363 -12.84 5.09 8.16
CA PHE A 363 -12.26 4.08 7.28
C PHE A 363 -12.79 2.65 7.62
N PRO A 364 -13.05 1.81 6.61
CA PRO A 364 -13.11 2.08 5.18
C PRO A 364 -14.41 2.76 4.76
N ALA A 365 -14.34 3.85 3.98
CA ALA A 365 -15.48 4.64 3.59
C ALA A 365 -15.94 4.37 2.14
N VAL A 366 -17.24 4.35 1.94
CA VAL A 366 -17.89 4.31 0.63
C VAL A 366 -18.58 5.64 0.38
N LEU A 367 -18.19 6.34 -0.67
CA LEU A 367 -18.87 7.54 -1.15
C LEU A 367 -19.98 7.13 -2.13
N ASP A 368 -21.19 7.06 -1.63
CA ASP A 368 -22.36 6.70 -2.45
C ASP A 368 -22.89 7.96 -3.16
N ALA A 369 -22.54 8.11 -4.43
CA ALA A 369 -22.84 9.29 -5.23
C ALA A 369 -23.38 8.93 -6.62
N PRO A 370 -24.64 9.27 -6.93
CA PRO A 370 -25.20 9.05 -8.27
C PRO A 370 -24.45 9.80 -9.37
N LEU A 371 -23.95 11.00 -9.04
CA LEU A 371 -23.23 11.89 -9.95
C LEU A 371 -21.72 11.92 -9.66
N LEU A 372 -21.15 10.77 -9.31
CA LEU A 372 -19.75 10.64 -8.89
C LEU A 372 -18.74 11.21 -9.89
N PHE A 373 -18.95 10.92 -11.16
CA PHE A 373 -18.08 11.38 -12.25
C PHE A 373 -18.34 12.85 -12.61
N GLU A 374 -19.60 13.23 -12.68
CA GLU A 374 -20.02 14.59 -13.06
C GLU A 374 -19.58 15.64 -12.04
N CYS A 375 -19.57 15.30 -10.76
CA CYS A 375 -19.08 16.20 -9.72
C CYS A 375 -17.55 16.10 -9.48
N GLY A 376 -16.87 15.21 -10.20
CA GLY A 376 -15.43 14.99 -10.05
C GLY A 376 -15.00 14.31 -8.74
N ALA A 377 -15.96 13.77 -7.97
CA ALA A 377 -15.67 13.09 -6.71
C ALA A 377 -14.95 11.74 -6.90
N ASN A 378 -14.99 11.16 -8.09
CA ASN A 378 -14.19 10.00 -8.47
C ASN A 378 -12.68 10.21 -8.26
N LYS A 379 -12.19 11.45 -8.36
CA LYS A 379 -10.77 11.78 -8.11
C LYS A 379 -10.35 11.62 -6.64
N LEU A 380 -11.31 11.54 -5.73
CA LEU A 380 -11.07 11.27 -4.30
C LEU A 380 -11.10 9.78 -4.00
N CYS A 381 -11.65 8.98 -4.91
CA CYS A 381 -11.82 7.56 -4.71
C CYS A 381 -10.54 6.81 -5.11
N THR A 382 -10.16 5.85 -4.29
CA THR A 382 -9.05 4.94 -4.60
C THR A 382 -9.48 3.91 -5.63
N VAL A 383 -10.80 3.60 -5.63
CA VAL A 383 -11.44 2.67 -6.55
C VAL A 383 -12.88 3.08 -6.78
N VAL A 384 -13.39 2.90 -7.97
CA VAL A 384 -14.77 3.19 -8.34
C VAL A 384 -15.49 1.89 -8.68
N LEU A 385 -16.59 1.66 -7.96
CA LEU A 385 -17.53 0.57 -8.18
C LEU A 385 -18.79 1.10 -8.84
N ALA A 386 -19.06 0.67 -10.05
CA ALA A 386 -20.32 0.99 -10.75
C ALA A 386 -21.33 -0.17 -10.61
N VAL A 387 -22.59 0.19 -10.47
CA VAL A 387 -23.69 -0.77 -10.48
C VAL A 387 -24.50 -0.57 -11.74
N THR A 388 -24.66 -1.61 -12.54
CA THR A 388 -25.43 -1.61 -13.79
C THR A 388 -26.57 -2.61 -13.73
N ALA A 389 -27.58 -2.39 -14.56
CA ALA A 389 -28.62 -3.36 -14.87
C ALA A 389 -29.23 -2.99 -16.24
N ASP A 390 -29.81 -3.96 -16.92
CA ASP A 390 -30.45 -3.74 -18.21
C ASP A 390 -31.61 -2.73 -18.11
N GLU A 391 -31.94 -2.10 -19.24
CA GLU A 391 -32.95 -1.04 -19.30
C GLU A 391 -34.32 -1.53 -18.83
N LYS A 392 -34.73 -2.76 -19.19
CA LYS A 392 -36.01 -3.35 -18.82
C LYS A 392 -36.13 -3.53 -17.31
N THR A 393 -35.13 -4.10 -16.68
CA THR A 393 -35.05 -4.27 -15.22
C THR A 393 -35.08 -2.91 -14.51
N ARG A 394 -34.37 -1.92 -15.02
CA ARG A 394 -34.34 -0.56 -14.46
C ARG A 394 -35.69 0.13 -14.55
N ILE A 395 -36.36 0.09 -15.71
CA ILE A 395 -37.73 0.61 -15.90
C ILE A 395 -38.68 0.02 -14.87
N CYS A 396 -38.74 -1.31 -14.75
CA CYS A 396 -39.60 -1.98 -13.79
C CYS A 396 -39.33 -1.52 -12.34
N ARG A 397 -38.08 -1.41 -11.95
CA ARG A 397 -37.70 -0.99 -10.60
C ARG A 397 -38.03 0.48 -10.33
N ILE A 398 -37.88 1.36 -11.31
CA ILE A 398 -38.23 2.79 -11.20
C ILE A 398 -39.72 2.98 -11.09
N MET A 399 -40.51 2.30 -11.95
CA MET A 399 -41.97 2.33 -11.89
C MET A 399 -42.50 1.89 -10.51
N LYS A 400 -41.94 0.78 -10.00
CA LYS A 400 -42.36 0.23 -8.68
C LYS A 400 -41.98 1.15 -7.52
N ARG A 401 -40.82 1.79 -7.58
CA ARG A 401 -40.31 2.67 -6.53
C ARG A 401 -41.04 4.01 -6.48
N ASP A 402 -41.30 4.61 -7.67
CA ASP A 402 -41.71 6.01 -7.79
C ASP A 402 -43.18 6.17 -8.20
N GLY A 403 -43.87 5.07 -8.52
CA GLY A 403 -45.26 5.11 -8.94
C GLY A 403 -45.53 5.81 -10.27
N ILE A 404 -44.57 5.81 -11.20
CA ILE A 404 -44.61 6.54 -12.49
C ILE A 404 -44.76 5.57 -13.64
N THR A 405 -45.13 6.12 -14.83
CA THR A 405 -45.29 5.31 -16.05
C THR A 405 -43.97 4.84 -16.64
N ALA A 406 -44.00 3.87 -17.54
CA ALA A 406 -42.81 3.38 -18.24
C ALA A 406 -42.16 4.47 -19.07
N GLU A 407 -42.95 5.35 -19.73
CA GLU A 407 -42.42 6.48 -20.49
C GLU A 407 -41.66 7.48 -19.61
N GLN A 408 -42.25 7.78 -18.44
CA GLN A 408 -41.58 8.67 -17.47
C GLN A 408 -40.29 8.04 -16.89
N ALA A 409 -40.33 6.73 -16.64
CA ALA A 409 -39.12 6.01 -16.21
C ALA A 409 -38.00 6.04 -17.29
N LYS A 410 -38.40 5.84 -18.56
CA LYS A 410 -37.49 5.88 -19.69
C LYS A 410 -36.87 7.28 -19.91
N LEU A 411 -37.66 8.34 -19.74
CA LEU A 411 -37.12 9.71 -19.77
C LEU A 411 -36.06 9.95 -18.70
N ARG A 412 -36.24 9.45 -17.47
CA ARG A 412 -35.24 9.54 -16.42
C ARG A 412 -33.96 8.76 -16.72
N ILE A 413 -34.10 7.60 -17.37
CA ILE A 413 -32.96 6.78 -17.81
C ILE A 413 -32.15 7.52 -18.86
N ASN A 414 -32.82 8.09 -19.86
CA ASN A 414 -32.18 8.80 -20.98
C ASN A 414 -31.52 10.14 -20.58
N ALA A 415 -31.90 10.69 -19.42
CA ALA A 415 -31.26 11.88 -18.86
C ALA A 415 -29.88 11.60 -18.20
N GLN A 416 -29.48 10.33 -18.04
CA GLN A 416 -28.21 9.93 -17.49
C GLN A 416 -27.23 9.45 -18.57
N LYS A 417 -25.98 9.25 -18.19
CA LYS A 417 -24.98 8.57 -19.01
C LYS A 417 -25.42 7.11 -19.25
N ASP A 418 -25.01 6.57 -20.39
CA ASP A 418 -25.30 5.19 -20.77
C ASP A 418 -24.48 4.17 -19.94
N GLU A 419 -24.77 2.91 -20.11
CA GLU A 419 -24.11 1.83 -19.39
C GLU A 419 -22.63 1.72 -19.74
N GLU A 420 -22.28 1.97 -21.01
CA GLU A 420 -20.91 1.91 -21.52
C GLU A 420 -20.02 2.97 -20.87
N PHE A 421 -20.58 4.16 -20.62
CA PHE A 421 -19.88 5.20 -19.85
C PHE A 421 -19.47 4.69 -18.46
N TYR A 422 -20.39 4.06 -17.71
CA TYR A 422 -20.07 3.55 -16.37
C TYR A 422 -19.07 2.40 -16.43
N LYS A 423 -19.21 1.49 -17.40
CA LYS A 423 -18.29 0.36 -17.60
C LYS A 423 -16.86 0.81 -17.93
N SER A 424 -16.72 1.85 -18.75
CA SER A 424 -15.40 2.34 -19.18
C SER A 424 -14.68 3.25 -18.16
N HIS A 425 -15.43 3.83 -17.19
CA HIS A 425 -14.88 4.77 -16.21
C HIS A 425 -14.75 4.19 -14.80
N ALA A 426 -15.35 3.04 -14.53
CA ALA A 426 -15.25 2.37 -13.23
C ALA A 426 -14.15 1.30 -13.25
N ASP A 427 -13.54 1.08 -12.10
CA ASP A 427 -12.54 0.01 -11.91
C ASP A 427 -13.21 -1.36 -11.77
N PHE A 428 -14.44 -1.39 -11.23
CA PHE A 428 -15.26 -2.59 -11.08
C PHE A 428 -16.71 -2.31 -11.44
N VAL A 429 -17.37 -3.32 -11.98
CA VAL A 429 -18.79 -3.26 -12.34
C VAL A 429 -19.52 -4.43 -11.72
N ILE A 430 -20.58 -4.15 -10.96
CA ILE A 430 -21.55 -5.15 -10.49
C ILE A 430 -22.74 -5.11 -11.42
N ASN A 431 -23.02 -6.23 -12.05
CA ASN A 431 -24.23 -6.43 -12.84
C ASN A 431 -25.35 -6.92 -11.93
N ASN A 432 -26.36 -6.06 -11.69
CA ASN A 432 -27.47 -6.32 -10.79
C ASN A 432 -28.76 -6.64 -11.55
N ASN A 433 -28.69 -7.50 -12.56
CA ASN A 433 -29.88 -8.03 -13.20
C ASN A 433 -30.56 -9.10 -12.34
N ASP A 434 -31.81 -9.40 -12.64
CA ASP A 434 -32.53 -10.47 -11.96
C ASP A 434 -31.90 -11.83 -12.30
N GLY A 435 -31.56 -12.60 -11.27
CA GLY A 435 -30.89 -13.90 -11.41
C GLY A 435 -29.36 -13.86 -11.27
N GLU A 436 -28.73 -12.67 -11.21
CA GLU A 436 -27.31 -12.55 -10.99
C GLU A 436 -26.92 -12.82 -9.52
N ASP A 437 -25.79 -13.48 -9.32
CA ASP A 437 -25.21 -13.69 -7.99
C ASP A 437 -24.44 -12.46 -7.52
N ILE A 438 -25.18 -11.55 -6.91
CA ILE A 438 -24.65 -10.29 -6.38
C ILE A 438 -23.67 -10.54 -5.23
N GLU A 439 -23.89 -11.56 -4.42
CA GLU A 439 -23.02 -11.84 -3.28
C GLU A 439 -21.62 -12.24 -3.76
N SER A 440 -21.53 -13.14 -4.73
CA SER A 440 -20.25 -13.52 -5.34
C SER A 440 -19.56 -12.35 -6.01
N GLN A 441 -20.26 -11.47 -6.72
CA GLN A 441 -19.69 -10.28 -7.34
C GLN A 441 -19.14 -9.30 -6.28
N ILE A 442 -19.86 -9.08 -5.18
CA ILE A 442 -19.35 -8.26 -4.06
C ILE A 442 -18.12 -8.90 -3.42
N GLN A 443 -18.13 -10.21 -3.16
CA GLN A 443 -16.97 -10.91 -2.61
C GLN A 443 -15.75 -10.81 -3.52
N GLN A 444 -15.94 -10.93 -4.82
CA GLN A 444 -14.86 -10.77 -5.78
C GLN A 444 -14.32 -9.33 -5.77
N PHE A 445 -15.20 -8.33 -5.78
CA PHE A 445 -14.83 -6.92 -5.65
C PHE A 445 -14.00 -6.67 -4.39
N LEU A 446 -14.46 -7.14 -3.23
CA LEU A 446 -13.75 -6.99 -1.96
C LEU A 446 -12.39 -7.70 -1.97
N LYS A 447 -12.31 -8.89 -2.57
CA LYS A 447 -11.07 -9.65 -2.70
C LYS A 447 -10.02 -8.93 -3.56
N ASP A 448 -10.45 -8.23 -4.60
CA ASP A 448 -9.55 -7.59 -5.55
C ASP A 448 -9.17 -6.15 -5.13
N THR A 449 -10.00 -5.52 -4.32
CA THR A 449 -9.88 -4.09 -3.98
C THR A 449 -9.39 -3.86 -2.55
N VAL A 450 -9.91 -4.62 -1.62
CA VAL A 450 -9.63 -4.52 -0.18
C VAL A 450 -8.97 -5.81 0.27
#